data_d95663ccc26726386348da2201030aaa
#
_entry.id   d95663ccc26726386348da2201030aaa
#
_cell.length_a   1.000
_cell.length_b   1.000
_cell.length_c   1.000
_cell.angle_alpha   90.00
_cell.angle_beta   90.00
_cell.angle_gamma   90.00
#
_symmetry.space_group_name_H-M   'P 1'
#
loop_
_entity.id
_entity.type
_entity.pdbx_description
1 polymer ?
#
loop_
_entity_poly.entity_id
_entity_poly.type
_entity_poly.pdbx_seq_one_letter_code
_entity_poly.pdbx_strand_id
1 'polypeptide(L)'
;MNVADKVVEIITREQHLEPGTVKVESTFAELGIDSLDGVNILFALEEEFKVDIPDSVAQNMKSVRQVVDSLTRVIEGKDISDLVALAKGEAPATSH
;
A
#
# COMPACT_ATOMS: atom_id res chain seq x y z
N MET A 1 11.64 12.95 4.63
CA MET A 1 10.53 12.51 3.77
C MET A 1 9.69 11.49 4.54
N ASN A 2 8.40 11.69 4.61
CA ASN A 2 7.53 10.78 5.35
C ASN A 2 7.08 9.61 4.47
N VAL A 3 6.35 8.66 5.07
CA VAL A 3 5.91 7.47 4.35
C VAL A 3 5.04 7.83 3.13
N ALA A 4 4.11 8.76 3.31
CA ALA A 4 3.22 9.14 2.21
C ALA A 4 4.00 9.69 1.02
N ASP A 5 4.95 10.59 1.28
CA ASP A 5 5.75 11.17 0.20
C ASP A 5 6.57 10.10 -0.51
N LYS A 6 7.12 9.16 0.24
CA LYS A 6 7.93 8.10 -0.33
C LYS A 6 7.08 7.15 -1.19
N VAL A 7 5.89 6.82 -0.72
CA VAL A 7 4.97 5.97 -1.48
C VAL A 7 4.60 6.64 -2.80
N VAL A 8 4.25 7.93 -2.75
CA VAL A 8 3.92 8.69 -3.97
C VAL A 8 5.09 8.70 -4.93
N GLU A 9 6.30 8.93 -4.43
CA GLU A 9 7.51 8.95 -5.26
C GLU A 9 7.73 7.61 -5.94
N ILE A 10 7.61 6.52 -5.21
CA ILE A 10 7.84 5.19 -5.75
C ILE A 10 6.81 4.83 -6.81
N ILE A 11 5.53 5.11 -6.56
CA ILE A 11 4.49 4.86 -7.54
C ILE A 11 4.73 5.67 -8.80
N THR A 12 5.07 6.94 -8.65
CA THR A 12 5.36 7.82 -9.77
C THR A 12 6.49 7.24 -10.62
N ARG A 13 7.55 6.81 -9.97
CA ARG A 13 8.72 6.26 -10.64
C ARG A 13 8.41 4.93 -11.34
N GLU A 14 7.77 4.01 -10.61
CA GLU A 14 7.50 2.67 -11.16
C GLU A 14 6.53 2.69 -12.32
N GLN A 15 5.61 3.63 -12.32
CA GLN A 15 4.61 3.74 -13.38
C GLN A 15 4.97 4.78 -14.44
N HIS A 16 6.12 5.39 -14.32
CA HIS A 16 6.61 6.42 -15.27
C HIS A 16 5.59 7.54 -15.45
N LEU A 17 5.02 7.98 -14.34
CA LEU A 17 4.02 9.06 -14.35
C LEU A 17 4.69 10.42 -14.15
N GLU A 18 3.97 11.47 -14.57
CA GLU A 18 4.45 12.83 -14.36
C GLU A 18 4.43 13.17 -12.87
N PRO A 19 5.42 13.92 -12.38
CA PRO A 19 5.39 14.41 -11.01
C PRO A 19 4.11 15.19 -10.74
N GLY A 20 3.48 14.93 -9.61
CA GLY A 20 2.23 15.59 -9.26
C GLY A 20 0.97 14.85 -9.69
N THR A 21 1.10 13.82 -10.51
CA THR A 21 -0.04 13.01 -10.93
C THR A 21 -0.59 12.16 -9.81
N VAL A 22 0.30 11.56 -9.03
CA VAL A 22 -0.06 10.65 -7.95
C VAL A 22 -0.28 11.45 -6.67
N LYS A 23 -1.44 11.25 -6.04
CA LYS A 23 -1.79 11.88 -4.78
C LYS A 23 -2.27 10.83 -3.80
N VAL A 24 -2.27 11.18 -2.52
CA VAL A 24 -2.72 10.25 -1.49
C VAL A 24 -4.16 9.80 -1.73
N GLU A 25 -4.98 10.68 -2.29
CA GLU A 25 -6.39 10.38 -2.59
C GLU A 25 -6.58 9.62 -3.89
N SER A 26 -5.53 9.42 -4.67
CA SER A 26 -5.64 8.71 -5.95
C SER A 26 -5.94 7.25 -5.73
N THR A 27 -6.79 6.68 -6.60
CA THR A 27 -6.99 5.24 -6.62
C THR A 27 -6.11 4.64 -7.72
N PHE A 28 -5.82 3.37 -7.60
CA PHE A 28 -5.03 2.69 -8.63
C PHE A 28 -5.76 2.65 -9.96
N ALA A 29 -7.08 2.50 -9.92
CA ALA A 29 -7.89 2.49 -11.14
C ALA A 29 -7.77 3.83 -11.87
N GLU A 30 -7.82 4.95 -11.16
CA GLU A 30 -7.66 6.27 -11.75
C GLU A 30 -6.30 6.44 -12.41
N LEU A 31 -5.28 5.82 -11.84
CA LEU A 31 -3.91 5.92 -12.33
C LEU A 31 -3.60 4.90 -13.44
N GLY A 32 -4.55 4.06 -13.77
CA GLY A 32 -4.34 3.04 -14.79
C GLY A 32 -3.44 1.89 -14.32
N ILE A 33 -3.36 1.67 -13.02
CA ILE A 33 -2.51 0.64 -12.43
C ILE A 33 -3.32 -0.64 -12.29
N ASP A 34 -2.90 -1.69 -13.00
CA ASP A 34 -3.56 -3.00 -12.91
C ASP A 34 -2.93 -3.86 -11.83
N SER A 35 -3.39 -5.10 -11.71
CA SER A 35 -2.91 -6.02 -10.67
C SER A 35 -1.43 -6.32 -10.78
N LEU A 36 -0.94 -6.48 -11.98
CA LEU A 36 0.47 -6.78 -12.21
C LEU A 36 1.35 -5.58 -11.85
N ASP A 37 0.93 -4.40 -12.27
CA ASP A 37 1.63 -3.16 -11.90
C ASP A 37 1.63 -2.99 -10.39
N GLY A 38 0.52 -3.32 -9.74
CA GLY A 38 0.42 -3.25 -8.29
C GLY A 38 1.41 -4.15 -7.59
N VAL A 39 1.64 -5.35 -8.12
CA VAL A 39 2.63 -6.28 -7.57
C VAL A 39 4.03 -5.68 -7.68
N ASN A 40 4.36 -5.08 -8.82
CA ASN A 40 5.66 -4.46 -9.02
C ASN A 40 5.88 -3.29 -8.05
N ILE A 41 4.84 -2.48 -7.85
CA ILE A 41 4.89 -1.38 -6.90
C ILE A 41 5.11 -1.92 -5.48
N LEU A 42 4.39 -2.99 -5.13
CA LEU A 42 4.50 -3.60 -3.81
C LEU A 42 5.93 -4.07 -3.54
N PHE A 43 6.54 -4.76 -4.50
CA PHE A 43 7.92 -5.22 -4.37
C PHE A 43 8.87 -4.05 -4.16
N ALA A 44 8.69 -2.97 -4.91
CA ALA A 44 9.52 -1.79 -4.77
C ALA A 44 9.37 -1.17 -3.38
N LEU A 45 8.16 -1.14 -2.86
CA LEU A 45 7.89 -0.61 -1.52
C LEU A 45 8.51 -1.48 -0.44
N GLU A 46 8.37 -2.80 -0.56
CA GLU A 46 8.97 -3.72 0.41
C GLU A 46 10.48 -3.58 0.45
N GLU A 47 11.09 -3.42 -0.71
CA GLU A 47 12.53 -3.25 -0.79
C GLU A 47 12.97 -1.91 -0.23
N GLU A 48 12.25 -0.85 -0.54
CA GLU A 48 12.59 0.49 -0.08
C GLU A 48 12.48 0.61 1.44
N PHE A 49 11.43 0.07 2.02
CA PHE A 49 11.18 0.18 3.46
C PHE A 49 11.70 -1.00 4.26
N LYS A 50 12.21 -2.04 3.59
CA LYS A 50 12.74 -3.24 4.24
C LYS A 50 11.69 -3.92 5.11
N VAL A 51 10.50 -4.11 4.56
CA VAL A 51 9.38 -4.73 5.26
C VAL A 51 8.72 -5.77 4.35
N ASP A 52 7.95 -6.67 4.97
CA ASP A 52 7.14 -7.63 4.25
C ASP A 52 5.67 -7.27 4.44
N ILE A 53 4.93 -7.26 3.35
CA ILE A 53 3.50 -6.99 3.37
C ILE A 53 2.78 -8.27 2.98
N PRO A 54 1.89 -8.81 3.83
CA PRO A 54 1.16 -10.04 3.48
C PRO A 54 0.36 -9.87 2.19
N ASP A 55 0.34 -10.90 1.36
CA ASP A 55 -0.38 -10.88 0.10
C ASP A 55 -1.86 -10.55 0.28
N SER A 56 -2.47 -11.08 1.34
CA SER A 56 -3.88 -10.81 1.60
C SER A 56 -4.16 -9.33 1.85
N VAL A 57 -3.22 -8.62 2.46
CA VAL A 57 -3.34 -7.18 2.66
C VAL A 57 -3.10 -6.46 1.35
N ALA A 58 -2.05 -6.87 0.61
CA ALA A 58 -1.69 -6.24 -0.65
C ALA A 58 -2.82 -6.31 -1.67
N GLN A 59 -3.52 -7.42 -1.76
CA GLN A 59 -4.60 -7.61 -2.71
C GLN A 59 -5.78 -6.66 -2.48
N ASN A 60 -5.91 -6.13 -1.29
CA ASN A 60 -6.99 -5.21 -0.95
C ASN A 60 -6.58 -3.74 -1.03
N MET A 61 -5.36 -3.46 -1.39
CA MET A 61 -4.89 -2.09 -1.53
C MET A 61 -5.31 -1.54 -2.89
N LYS A 62 -6.27 -0.64 -2.89
CA LYS A 62 -6.83 -0.07 -4.13
C LYS A 62 -6.60 1.43 -4.25
N SER A 63 -5.99 2.03 -3.25
CA SER A 63 -5.68 3.46 -3.27
C SER A 63 -4.33 3.72 -2.62
N VAL A 64 -3.78 4.87 -2.93
CA VAL A 64 -2.50 5.29 -2.36
C VAL A 64 -2.62 5.38 -0.84
N ARG A 65 -3.73 5.91 -0.33
CA ARG A 65 -3.95 6.03 1.10
C ARG A 65 -3.91 4.68 1.82
N GLN A 66 -4.50 3.65 1.21
CA GLN A 66 -4.46 2.31 1.81
C GLN A 66 -3.04 1.78 1.91
N VAL A 67 -2.23 2.04 0.90
CA VAL A 67 -0.83 1.64 0.91
C VAL A 67 -0.08 2.37 2.03
N VAL A 68 -0.29 3.67 2.14
CA VAL A 68 0.37 4.48 3.17
C VAL A 68 -0.01 3.99 4.57
N ASP A 69 -1.30 3.76 4.81
CA ASP A 69 -1.77 3.32 6.11
C ASP A 69 -1.19 1.95 6.48
N SER A 70 -1.20 1.02 5.53
CA SER A 70 -0.67 -0.33 5.78
C SER A 70 0.83 -0.30 6.04
N LEU A 71 1.57 0.44 5.25
CA LEU A 71 3.02 0.57 5.44
C LEU A 71 3.35 1.21 6.77
N THR A 72 2.61 2.23 7.14
CA THR A 72 2.86 2.91 8.42
C THR A 72 2.69 1.94 9.57
N ARG A 73 1.67 1.11 9.54
CA ARG A 73 1.45 0.11 10.60
C ARG A 73 2.56 -0.93 10.65
N VAL A 74 3.00 -1.40 9.49
CA VAL A 74 4.08 -2.39 9.43
C VAL A 74 5.39 -1.80 9.94
N ILE A 75 5.72 -0.59 9.50
CA ILE A 75 6.95 0.08 9.89
C ILE A 75 6.99 0.36 11.39
N GLU A 76 5.85 0.74 11.95
CA GLU A 76 5.76 1.04 13.39
C GLU A 76 5.67 -0.22 14.25
N GLY A 77 5.63 -1.39 13.60
CA GLY A 77 5.54 -2.65 14.32
C GLY A 77 4.18 -2.89 14.96
N LYS A 78 3.15 -2.20 14.47
CA LYS A 78 1.81 -2.37 15.01
C LYS A 78 1.18 -3.66 14.50
N ASP A 79 0.22 -4.17 15.28
CA ASP A 79 -0.51 -5.37 14.92
C ASP A 79 -1.34 -5.11 13.66
N ILE A 80 -1.15 -5.94 12.65
CA ILE A 80 -1.88 -5.82 11.39
C ILE A 80 -2.94 -6.91 11.23
N SER A 81 -3.25 -7.61 12.32
CA SER A 81 -4.24 -8.69 12.29
C SER A 81 -5.58 -8.22 11.74
N ASP A 82 -6.01 -7.01 12.11
CA ASP A 82 -7.26 -6.44 11.63
C ASP A 82 -7.25 -6.25 10.13
N LEU A 83 -6.13 -5.79 9.57
CA LEU A 83 -6.00 -5.60 8.13
C LEU A 83 -6.07 -6.94 7.40
N VAL A 84 -5.41 -7.95 7.93
CA VAL A 84 -5.43 -9.29 7.34
C VAL A 84 -6.84 -9.86 7.39
N ALA A 85 -7.53 -9.72 8.52
CA ALA A 85 -8.90 -10.22 8.68
C ALA A 85 -9.85 -9.55 7.69
N LEU A 86 -9.74 -8.23 7.53
CA LEU A 86 -10.57 -7.49 6.58
C LEU A 86 -10.30 -7.94 5.15
N ALA A 87 -9.05 -8.17 4.82
CA ALA A 87 -8.65 -8.62 3.50
C ALA A 87 -9.24 -9.99 3.16
N LYS A 88 -9.40 -10.83 4.17
CA LYS A 88 -9.97 -12.17 4.00
C LYS A 88 -11.50 -12.18 4.09
N GLY A 89 -12.12 -11.03 4.33
CA GLY A 89 -13.57 -10.95 4.49
C GLY A 89 -14.06 -11.37 5.87
N GLU A 90 -13.17 -11.44 6.84
CA GLU A 90 -13.49 -11.81 8.22
C GLU A 90 -13.70 -10.56 9.05
N ALA A 91 -14.52 -10.66 10.08
CA ALA A 91 -14.68 -9.55 11.01
C ALA A 91 -13.39 -9.35 11.79
N PRO A 92 -12.97 -8.09 12.04
CA PRO A 92 -11.79 -7.85 12.86
C PRO A 92 -11.97 -8.42 14.25
N ALA A 93 -10.88 -8.88 14.85
CA ALA A 93 -10.92 -9.30 16.23
C ALA A 93 -11.17 -8.11 17.12
N THR A 94 -12.19 -8.22 17.96
CA THR A 94 -12.60 -7.10 18.82
C THR A 94 -12.41 -7.39 20.29
N SER A 95 -11.76 -8.45 20.61
CA SER A 95 -11.64 -8.96 21.97
C SER A 95 -10.53 -8.32 22.78
N HIS A 96 -10.19 -7.15 22.48
CA HIS A 96 -9.09 -6.52 23.19
C HIS A 96 -9.34 -5.11 23.56
#